data_3a5f02cf66ed68b9b6f6d8d753a18204
#
_entry.id   3a5f02cf66ed68b9b6f6d8d753a18204
#
_cell.length_a   1.000
_cell.length_b   1.000
_cell.length_c   1.000
_cell.angle_alpha   90.00
_cell.angle_beta   90.00
_cell.angle_gamma   90.00
#
_symmetry.space_group_name_H-M   'P 1'
#
loop_
_entity.id
_entity.type
_entity.pdbx_description
1 polymer ?
#
loop_
_entity_poly.entity_id
_entity_poly.type
_entity_poly.pdbx_seq_one_letter_code
_entity_poly.pdbx_strand_id
1 'polypeptide(L)'
;DAHYLSHDAQVVADYRADPQCHDRISARLARFIADAGPATVATAPTWAVPTLLMWAGADRLVNPAGSRAFAQAAPPAVVQSHCFEGAFHELFNETPEYATPVLQMLQDWLLARFGVKY
;
A
#
# COMPACT_ATOMS: atom_id res chain seq x y z
N ASP A 1 5.86 1.07 -15.46
CA ASP A 1 4.83 1.01 -16.50
C ASP A 1 3.45 1.17 -15.85
N ALA A 2 2.69 2.21 -16.23
CA ALA A 2 1.39 2.53 -15.67
C ALA A 2 0.34 1.39 -15.78
N HIS A 3 0.57 0.42 -16.65
CA HIS A 3 -0.28 -0.77 -16.76
C HIS A 3 -0.40 -1.55 -15.42
N TYR A 4 0.60 -1.45 -14.55
CA TYR A 4 0.60 -2.14 -13.25
C TYR A 4 0.07 -1.30 -12.10
N LEU A 5 -0.57 -0.16 -12.38
CA LEU A 5 -1.27 0.63 -11.35
C LEU A 5 -2.52 -0.11 -10.87
N SER A 6 -3.33 -0.58 -11.79
CA SER A 6 -4.63 -1.23 -11.53
C SER A 6 -4.98 -2.21 -12.64
N HIS A 7 -5.79 -3.21 -12.33
CA HIS A 7 -6.46 -4.05 -13.33
C HIS A 7 -7.59 -3.29 -14.06
N ASP A 8 -8.07 -2.17 -13.50
CA ASP A 8 -9.04 -1.31 -14.17
C ASP A 8 -8.37 -0.47 -15.26
N ALA A 9 -8.71 -0.78 -16.52
CA ALA A 9 -8.17 -0.08 -17.67
C ALA A 9 -8.52 1.42 -17.70
N GLN A 10 -9.65 1.81 -17.07
CA GLN A 10 -10.06 3.22 -16.99
C GLN A 10 -9.13 3.99 -16.06
N VAL A 11 -8.78 3.44 -14.90
CA VAL A 11 -7.81 4.03 -13.97
C VAL A 11 -6.47 4.26 -14.65
N VAL A 12 -5.99 3.28 -15.40
CA VAL A 12 -4.73 3.39 -16.18
C VAL A 12 -4.81 4.48 -17.26
N ALA A 13 -5.97 4.58 -17.93
CA ALA A 13 -6.19 5.60 -18.95
C ALA A 13 -6.23 7.01 -18.35
N ASP A 14 -6.94 7.18 -17.23
CA ASP A 14 -7.06 8.45 -16.52
C ASP A 14 -5.70 8.92 -15.99
N TYR A 15 -4.90 8.02 -15.40
CA TYR A 15 -3.53 8.32 -14.97
C TYR A 15 -2.67 8.83 -16.13
N ARG A 16 -2.75 8.19 -17.30
CA ARG A 16 -1.97 8.61 -18.50
C ARG A 16 -2.43 9.92 -19.09
N ALA A 17 -3.70 10.26 -18.91
CA ALA A 17 -4.29 11.51 -19.42
C ALA A 17 -4.09 12.69 -18.45
N ASP A 18 -3.80 12.43 -17.18
CA ASP A 18 -3.64 13.47 -16.16
C ASP A 18 -2.32 14.24 -16.35
N PRO A 19 -2.37 15.55 -16.68
CA PRO A 19 -1.17 16.35 -16.84
C PRO A 19 -0.37 16.57 -15.55
N GLN A 20 -0.91 16.23 -14.39
CA GLN A 20 -0.22 16.28 -13.10
C GLN A 20 0.59 15.02 -12.82
N CYS A 21 0.34 13.94 -13.57
CA CYS A 21 1.07 12.69 -13.46
C CYS A 21 2.28 12.66 -14.40
N HIS A 22 3.42 12.20 -13.91
CA HIS A 22 4.63 12.05 -14.71
C HIS A 22 5.50 10.89 -14.19
N ASP A 23 6.34 10.37 -15.07
CA ASP A 23 7.21 9.20 -14.83
C ASP A 23 8.63 9.55 -14.31
N ARG A 24 8.84 10.79 -13.84
CA ARG A 24 10.15 11.30 -13.43
C ARG A 24 10.22 11.54 -11.93
N ILE A 25 11.33 11.14 -11.32
CA ILE A 25 11.68 11.50 -9.95
C ILE A 25 13.07 12.13 -9.93
N SER A 26 13.34 13.00 -8.96
CA SER A 26 14.67 13.54 -8.78
C SER A 26 15.62 12.47 -8.22
N ALA A 27 16.92 12.56 -8.52
CA ALA A 27 17.93 11.68 -7.95
C ALA A 27 17.93 11.72 -6.41
N ARG A 28 17.62 12.89 -5.82
CA ARG A 28 17.50 13.04 -4.36
C ARG A 28 16.33 12.21 -3.81
N LEU A 29 15.17 12.22 -4.48
CA LEU A 29 14.00 11.42 -4.07
C LEU A 29 14.28 9.93 -4.23
N ALA A 30 14.89 9.53 -5.35
CA ALA A 30 15.27 8.14 -5.57
C ALA A 30 16.20 7.60 -4.47
N ARG A 31 17.21 8.40 -4.10
CA ARG A 31 18.12 8.06 -3.00
C ARG A 31 17.40 7.99 -1.66
N PHE A 32 16.53 8.96 -1.36
CA PHE A 32 15.73 8.95 -0.13
C PHE A 32 14.89 7.68 -0.02
N ILE A 33 14.21 7.27 -1.11
CA ILE A 33 13.40 6.04 -1.13
C ILE A 33 14.28 4.80 -0.85
N ALA A 34 15.45 4.73 -1.49
CA ALA A 34 16.37 3.61 -1.32
C ALA A 34 16.89 3.49 0.12
N ASP A 35 17.16 4.61 0.78
CA ASP A 35 17.68 4.64 2.14
C ASP A 35 16.58 4.49 3.20
N ALA A 36 15.40 5.11 2.98
CA ALA A 36 14.29 5.13 3.94
C ALA A 36 13.60 3.76 4.08
N GLY A 37 13.50 2.99 3.01
CA GLY A 37 12.85 1.68 3.03
C GLY A 37 13.47 0.73 4.07
N PRO A 38 14.76 0.38 3.94
CA PRO A 38 15.46 -0.45 4.93
C PRO A 38 15.47 0.13 6.34
N ALA A 39 15.63 1.45 6.47
CA ALA A 39 15.59 2.13 7.77
C ALA A 39 14.22 1.97 8.44
N THR A 40 13.12 2.12 7.70
CA THR A 40 11.75 1.91 8.21
C THR A 40 11.54 0.46 8.67
N VAL A 41 11.96 -0.52 7.86
CA VAL A 41 11.87 -1.94 8.26
C VAL A 41 12.65 -2.21 9.54
N ALA A 42 13.83 -1.59 9.72
CA ALA A 42 14.63 -1.75 10.94
C ALA A 42 13.93 -1.22 12.21
N THR A 43 12.99 -0.29 12.09
CA THR A 43 12.20 0.22 13.24
C THR A 43 10.99 -0.67 13.57
N ALA A 44 10.61 -1.58 12.70
CA ALA A 44 9.39 -2.38 12.84
C ALA A 44 9.28 -3.12 14.18
N PRO A 45 10.35 -3.75 14.76
CA PRO A 45 10.24 -4.46 16.03
C PRO A 45 9.81 -3.59 17.22
N THR A 46 10.07 -2.29 17.15
CA THR A 46 9.73 -1.32 18.21
C THR A 46 8.58 -0.40 17.82
N TRP A 47 7.85 -0.73 16.73
CA TRP A 47 6.73 0.08 16.26
C TRP A 47 5.61 0.12 17.31
N ALA A 48 5.20 1.31 17.71
CA ALA A 48 4.23 1.52 18.77
C ALA A 48 2.93 2.19 18.31
N VAL A 49 2.88 2.63 17.03
CA VAL A 49 1.71 3.31 16.49
C VAL A 49 0.72 2.27 15.96
N PRO A 50 -0.53 2.27 16.44
CA PRO A 50 -1.57 1.41 15.88
C PRO A 50 -1.72 1.60 14.38
N THR A 51 -1.49 0.54 13.61
CA THR A 51 -1.38 0.60 12.16
C THR A 51 -2.17 -0.52 11.50
N LEU A 52 -2.92 -0.19 10.43
CA LEU A 52 -3.36 -1.14 9.42
C LEU A 52 -2.45 -1.03 8.21
N LEU A 53 -1.66 -2.06 7.95
CA LEU A 53 -0.76 -2.15 6.80
C LEU A 53 -1.37 -3.06 5.74
N MET A 54 -1.78 -2.48 4.63
CA MET A 54 -2.29 -3.21 3.46
C MET A 54 -1.38 -2.99 2.28
N TRP A 55 -1.09 -4.03 1.51
CA TRP A 55 -0.27 -3.91 0.31
C TRP A 55 -0.67 -4.89 -0.78
N ALA A 56 -0.32 -4.55 -2.01
CA ALA A 56 -0.53 -5.36 -3.19
C ALA A 56 0.58 -6.40 -3.34
N GLY A 57 0.20 -7.68 -3.48
CA GLY A 57 1.17 -8.78 -3.63
C GLY A 57 1.75 -8.87 -5.04
N ALA A 58 0.98 -8.48 -6.07
CA ALA A 58 1.41 -8.45 -7.46
C ALA A 58 1.92 -7.06 -7.90
N ASP A 59 2.28 -6.18 -6.96
CA ASP A 59 2.84 -4.86 -7.25
C ASP A 59 4.18 -4.98 -8.00
N ARG A 60 4.23 -4.35 -9.19
CA ARG A 60 5.42 -4.27 -10.04
C ARG A 60 6.02 -2.86 -10.12
N LEU A 61 5.42 -1.90 -9.44
CA LEU A 61 5.93 -0.53 -9.34
C LEU A 61 6.77 -0.34 -8.09
N VAL A 62 6.32 -0.92 -6.97
CA VAL A 62 7.03 -0.93 -5.69
C VAL A 62 7.17 -2.37 -5.21
N ASN A 63 8.39 -2.78 -4.87
CA ASN A 63 8.64 -4.15 -4.43
C ASN A 63 7.90 -4.46 -3.11
N PRO A 64 6.94 -5.40 -3.08
CA PRO A 64 6.15 -5.72 -1.90
C PRO A 64 6.95 -6.37 -0.76
N ALA A 65 8.19 -6.78 -1.02
CA ALA A 65 9.05 -7.40 -0.01
C ALA A 65 9.32 -6.47 1.18
N GLY A 66 9.37 -5.16 0.98
CA GLY A 66 9.55 -4.18 2.06
C GLY A 66 8.37 -4.18 3.03
N SER A 67 7.14 -4.11 2.51
CA SER A 67 5.91 -4.17 3.31
C SER A 67 5.79 -5.51 4.04
N ARG A 68 6.12 -6.61 3.37
CA ARG A 68 6.13 -7.96 3.97
C ARG A 68 7.14 -8.06 5.11
N ALA A 69 8.37 -7.55 4.92
CA ALA A 69 9.42 -7.58 5.94
C ALA A 69 9.02 -6.73 7.16
N PHE A 70 8.43 -5.56 6.95
CA PHE A 70 7.91 -4.73 8.04
C PHE A 70 6.80 -5.46 8.81
N ALA A 71 5.81 -6.03 8.11
CA ALA A 71 4.71 -6.76 8.72
C ALA A 71 5.18 -7.96 9.57
N GLN A 72 6.20 -8.68 9.10
CA GLN A 72 6.77 -9.83 9.82
C GLN A 72 7.54 -9.44 11.08
N ALA A 73 8.17 -8.25 11.07
CA ALA A 73 9.00 -7.78 12.19
C ALA A 73 8.21 -6.96 13.22
N ALA A 74 7.09 -6.34 12.83
CA ALA A 74 6.31 -5.47 13.69
C ALA A 74 5.48 -6.28 14.72
N PRO A 75 5.24 -5.71 15.95
CA PRO A 75 4.39 -6.35 16.94
C PRO A 75 2.96 -6.56 16.42
N PRO A 76 2.43 -7.80 16.40
CA PRO A 76 1.09 -8.06 15.83
C PRO A 76 -0.05 -7.46 16.66
N ALA A 77 0.20 -7.10 17.92
CA ALA A 77 -0.76 -6.37 18.73
C ALA A 77 -0.92 -4.90 18.34
N VAL A 78 0.03 -4.35 17.59
CA VAL A 78 0.08 -2.94 17.17
C VAL A 78 -0.17 -2.80 15.67
N VAL A 79 0.39 -3.69 14.87
CA VAL A 79 0.28 -3.68 13.41
C VAL A 79 -0.57 -4.85 12.94
N GLN A 80 -1.79 -4.56 12.49
CA GLN A 80 -2.58 -5.50 11.70
C GLN A 80 -2.15 -5.38 10.25
N SER A 81 -1.85 -6.50 9.60
CA SER A 81 -1.32 -6.47 8.24
C SER A 81 -2.03 -7.45 7.32
N HIS A 82 -2.17 -7.08 6.03
CA HIS A 82 -2.75 -7.95 5.01
C HIS A 82 -2.14 -7.70 3.63
N CYS A 83 -1.80 -8.81 2.94
CA CYS A 83 -1.36 -8.81 1.56
C CYS A 83 -2.51 -9.21 0.64
N PHE A 84 -2.85 -8.37 -0.32
CA PHE A 84 -3.78 -8.70 -1.41
C PHE A 84 -2.98 -9.27 -2.58
N GLU A 85 -2.75 -10.58 -2.57
CA GLU A 85 -1.74 -11.27 -3.40
C GLU A 85 -1.88 -11.03 -4.91
N GLY A 86 -3.10 -10.92 -5.43
CA GLY A 86 -3.36 -10.68 -6.85
C GLY A 86 -3.45 -9.21 -7.24
N ALA A 87 -3.58 -8.29 -6.29
CA ALA A 87 -3.80 -6.87 -6.56
C ALA A 87 -2.55 -6.17 -7.11
N PHE A 88 -2.77 -5.14 -7.92
CA PHE A 88 -1.75 -4.22 -8.39
C PHE A 88 -1.59 -3.03 -7.43
N HIS A 89 -0.76 -2.05 -7.80
CA HIS A 89 -0.23 -1.01 -6.92
C HIS A 89 -1.29 -0.19 -6.18
N GLU A 90 -2.35 0.24 -6.86
CA GLU A 90 -3.37 1.13 -6.31
C GLU A 90 -4.58 0.38 -5.76
N LEU A 91 -4.45 -0.20 -4.57
CA LEU A 91 -5.47 -1.04 -3.93
C LEU A 91 -6.89 -0.43 -3.92
N PHE A 92 -7.01 0.89 -3.71
CA PHE A 92 -8.31 1.58 -3.64
C PHE A 92 -8.91 1.88 -5.02
N ASN A 93 -8.08 1.89 -6.04
CA ASN A 93 -8.46 2.15 -7.43
C ASN A 93 -8.46 0.86 -8.28
N GLU A 94 -8.41 -0.29 -7.64
CA GLU A 94 -8.52 -1.58 -8.28
C GLU A 94 -9.95 -1.89 -8.74
N THR A 95 -10.09 -2.93 -9.55
CA THR A 95 -11.42 -3.47 -9.87
C THR A 95 -12.17 -3.87 -8.60
N PRO A 96 -13.53 -3.88 -8.62
CA PRO A 96 -14.33 -4.21 -7.43
C PRO A 96 -13.97 -5.54 -6.76
N GLU A 97 -13.42 -6.48 -7.50
CA GLU A 97 -12.94 -7.78 -6.97
C GLU A 97 -11.87 -7.57 -5.89
N TYR A 98 -10.93 -6.64 -6.10
CA TYR A 98 -9.86 -6.33 -5.16
C TYR A 98 -10.20 -5.16 -4.24
N ALA A 99 -10.80 -4.09 -4.79
CA ALA A 99 -11.07 -2.88 -4.01
C ALA A 99 -12.13 -3.10 -2.91
N THR A 100 -13.16 -3.93 -3.15
CA THR A 100 -14.21 -4.15 -2.16
C THR A 100 -13.65 -4.77 -0.86
N PRO A 101 -12.88 -5.87 -0.87
CA PRO A 101 -12.30 -6.41 0.37
C PRO A 101 -11.28 -5.46 1.02
N VAL A 102 -10.56 -4.64 0.25
CA VAL A 102 -9.65 -3.60 0.79
C VAL A 102 -10.44 -2.57 1.61
N LEU A 103 -11.51 -2.03 1.03
CA LEU A 103 -12.38 -1.04 1.68
C LEU A 103 -13.09 -1.62 2.90
N GLN A 104 -13.56 -2.87 2.82
CA GLN A 104 -14.19 -3.55 3.95
C GLN A 104 -13.22 -3.72 5.11
N MET A 105 -11.99 -4.16 4.85
CA MET A 105 -10.97 -4.30 5.89
C MET A 105 -10.63 -2.97 6.55
N LEU A 106 -10.50 -1.89 5.76
CA LEU A 106 -10.28 -0.54 6.28
C LEU A 106 -11.45 -0.10 7.18
N GLN A 107 -12.69 -0.30 6.73
CA GLN A 107 -13.89 0.04 7.49
C GLN A 107 -13.94 -0.72 8.81
N ASP A 108 -13.75 -2.03 8.78
CA ASP A 108 -13.78 -2.88 9.98
C ASP A 108 -12.72 -2.46 10.99
N TRP A 109 -11.51 -2.16 10.52
CA TRP A 109 -10.41 -1.69 11.37
C TRP A 109 -10.72 -0.35 12.03
N LEU A 110 -11.29 0.61 11.28
CA LEU A 110 -11.69 1.91 11.79
C LEU A 110 -12.83 1.78 12.81
N LEU A 111 -13.86 0.97 12.52
CA LEU A 111 -14.98 0.73 13.43
C LEU A 111 -14.51 0.10 14.75
N ALA A 112 -13.64 -0.91 14.66
CA ALA A 112 -13.09 -1.57 15.85
C ALA A 112 -12.29 -0.62 16.74
N ARG A 113 -11.63 0.38 16.13
CA ARG A 113 -10.71 1.27 16.85
C ARG A 113 -11.37 2.54 17.36
N PHE A 114 -12.29 3.11 16.61
CA PHE A 114 -12.88 4.41 16.91
C PHE A 114 -14.36 4.34 17.29
N GLY A 115 -14.99 3.17 17.22
CA GLY A 115 -16.37 2.95 17.67
C GLY A 115 -17.41 3.77 16.86
N VAL A 116 -17.06 4.20 15.65
CA VAL A 116 -17.98 4.97 14.80
C VAL A 116 -19.08 4.04 14.31
N LYS A 117 -20.25 4.12 14.94
CA LYS A 117 -21.49 3.54 14.39
C LYS A 117 -22.10 4.62 13.50
N TYR A 118 -22.19 4.33 12.22
CA TYR A 118 -23.00 5.14 11.29
C TYR A 118 -24.47 4.77 11.41
#